data_4f603de730fb20c7b791b9b8c65c682f
#
_entry.id   4f603de730fb20c7b791b9b8c65c682f
#
_cell.length_a   1.000
_cell.length_b   1.000
_cell.length_c   1.000
_cell.angle_alpha   90.00
_cell.angle_beta   90.00
_cell.angle_gamma   90.00
#
_symmetry.space_group_name_H-M   'P 1'
#
loop_
_entity.id
_entity.type
_entity.pdbx_description
1 polymer ?
#
loop_
_entity_poly.entity_id
_entity_poly.type
_entity_poly.pdbx_seq_one_letter_code
_entity_poly.pdbx_strand_id
1 'polypeptide(L)'
;CAGTIGRINHEIFSLQHTEILELEEPFFMGKVGSSTMPHKRNPAVLENVLALCRNVRSIAPSIVESMVSENERDWGCFLSEWEAIPRACHMFGAALQKSKYILENLIVYEKHMERNLNAQKGLMMSECVMMHLARKLGRLTAHEIVYKSCMKAYEQEVPLKQILMQTPEVTQAFTEEEVDLMLNPHSYIGLAPEFVDRVVAKWENI
;
A
#
# COMPACT_ATOMS: atom_id res chain seq x y z
N CYS A 1 -12.21 -13.89 -1.44
CA CYS A 1 -11.49 -13.65 -2.70
C CYS A 1 -11.75 -12.23 -3.23
N ALA A 2 -13.01 -11.80 -3.56
CA ALA A 2 -13.28 -10.47 -4.13
C ALA A 2 -12.83 -9.29 -3.24
N GLY A 3 -12.87 -9.44 -1.91
CA GLY A 3 -12.31 -8.46 -0.98
C GLY A 3 -10.80 -8.31 -1.11
N THR A 4 -10.07 -9.42 -1.24
CA THR A 4 -8.61 -9.43 -1.38
C THR A 4 -8.18 -8.79 -2.71
N ILE A 5 -8.79 -9.21 -3.83
CA ILE A 5 -8.53 -8.63 -5.16
C ILE A 5 -8.87 -7.14 -5.17
N GLY A 6 -10.01 -6.76 -4.59
CA GLY A 6 -10.39 -5.36 -4.44
C GLY A 6 -9.36 -4.55 -3.65
N ARG A 7 -8.82 -5.09 -2.55
CA ARG A 7 -7.81 -4.42 -1.75
C ARG A 7 -6.51 -4.20 -2.51
N ILE A 8 -6.00 -5.23 -3.20
CA ILE A 8 -4.76 -5.11 -4.00
C ILE A 8 -4.91 -4.01 -5.06
N ASN A 9 -6.01 -4.06 -5.82
CA ASN A 9 -6.22 -3.08 -6.89
C ASN A 9 -6.53 -1.67 -6.34
N HIS A 10 -7.14 -1.56 -5.16
CA HIS A 10 -7.37 -0.27 -4.52
C HIS A 10 -6.05 0.37 -4.06
N GLU A 11 -5.09 -0.42 -3.58
CA GLU A 11 -3.77 0.09 -3.24
C GLU A 11 -3.05 0.65 -4.47
N ILE A 12 -3.02 -0.10 -5.58
CA ILE A 12 -2.44 0.39 -6.83
C ILE A 12 -3.15 1.66 -7.30
N PHE A 13 -4.49 1.70 -7.21
CA PHE A 13 -5.28 2.88 -7.54
C PHE A 13 -4.88 4.10 -6.70
N SER A 14 -4.68 3.91 -5.40
CA SER A 14 -4.26 4.98 -4.48
C SER A 14 -2.84 5.47 -4.79
N LEU A 15 -1.94 4.57 -5.12
CA LEU A 15 -0.55 4.91 -5.45
C LEU A 15 -0.40 5.53 -6.86
N GLN A 16 -1.44 5.50 -7.70
CA GLN A 16 -1.47 6.16 -9.00
C GLN A 16 -1.86 7.65 -8.94
N HIS A 17 -2.34 8.15 -7.79
CA HIS A 17 -2.66 9.57 -7.67
C HIS A 17 -1.45 10.44 -8.00
N THR A 18 -1.68 11.56 -8.69
CA THR A 18 -0.62 12.45 -9.21
C THR A 18 0.36 12.90 -8.13
N GLU A 19 -0.11 13.11 -6.91
CA GLU A 19 0.68 13.55 -5.76
C GLU A 19 1.64 12.46 -5.27
N ILE A 20 1.28 11.20 -5.43
CA ILE A 20 2.04 10.02 -5.01
C ILE A 20 2.81 9.44 -6.20
N LEU A 21 2.10 8.96 -7.19
CA LEU A 21 2.54 8.41 -8.46
C LEU A 21 3.72 7.42 -8.32
N GLU A 22 3.57 6.46 -7.43
CA GLU A 22 4.54 5.37 -7.22
C GLU A 22 4.28 4.19 -8.15
N LEU A 23 2.99 3.94 -8.44
CA LEU A 23 2.54 2.90 -9.36
C LEU A 23 1.59 3.48 -10.40
N GLU A 24 1.48 2.82 -11.54
CA GLU A 24 0.49 3.15 -12.57
C GLU A 24 -0.01 1.89 -13.26
N GLU A 25 -1.32 1.85 -13.60
CA GLU A 25 -1.84 0.78 -14.45
C GLU A 25 -1.22 0.83 -15.85
N PRO A 26 -1.19 -0.29 -16.59
CA PRO A 26 -0.58 -0.34 -17.92
C PRO A 26 -1.10 0.75 -18.84
N PHE A 27 -0.19 1.54 -19.38
CA PHE A 27 -0.48 2.54 -20.39
C PHE A 27 0.36 2.29 -21.65
N PHE A 28 -0.28 2.39 -22.81
CA PHE A 28 0.39 2.22 -24.10
C PHE A 28 -0.03 3.32 -25.08
N MET A 29 0.81 3.59 -26.06
CA MET A 29 0.51 4.56 -27.11
C MET A 29 -0.76 4.14 -27.88
N GLY A 30 -1.70 5.07 -27.98
CA GLY A 30 -3.04 4.80 -28.59
C GLY A 30 -4.15 4.56 -27.58
N LYS A 31 -3.83 4.35 -26.29
CA LYS A 31 -4.86 4.35 -25.24
C LYS A 31 -5.32 5.79 -25.00
N VAL A 32 -6.59 6.07 -25.31
CA VAL A 32 -7.19 7.40 -25.16
C VAL A 32 -7.69 7.53 -23.71
N GLY A 33 -7.02 8.37 -22.92
CA GLY A 33 -7.43 8.68 -21.54
C GLY A 33 -8.42 9.86 -21.46
N SER A 34 -8.37 10.77 -22.44
CA SER A 34 -9.23 11.94 -22.52
C SER A 34 -9.29 12.44 -23.96
N SER A 35 -10.47 12.92 -24.38
CA SER A 35 -10.65 13.55 -25.69
C SER A 35 -10.08 14.97 -25.79
N THR A 36 -9.83 15.63 -24.64
CA THR A 36 -9.40 17.04 -24.57
C THR A 36 -7.99 17.22 -23.99
N MET A 37 -7.53 16.27 -23.14
CA MET A 37 -6.21 16.32 -22.50
C MET A 37 -5.42 15.07 -22.88
N PRO A 38 -4.56 15.11 -23.92
CA PRO A 38 -3.85 13.93 -24.43
C PRO A 38 -2.94 13.23 -23.41
N HIS A 39 -2.44 13.98 -22.43
CA HIS A 39 -1.56 13.48 -21.37
C HIS A 39 -2.29 12.85 -20.18
N LYS A 40 -3.64 12.97 -20.12
CA LYS A 40 -4.42 12.45 -18.99
C LYS A 40 -4.43 10.92 -19.00
N ARG A 41 -3.95 10.34 -17.92
CA ARG A 41 -3.91 8.89 -17.70
C ARG A 41 -4.83 8.53 -16.55
N ASN A 42 -6.00 8.00 -16.89
CA ASN A 42 -6.99 7.58 -15.89
C ASN A 42 -6.79 6.11 -15.55
N PRO A 43 -6.97 5.70 -14.28
CA PRO A 43 -6.89 4.31 -13.82
C PRO A 43 -8.17 3.52 -14.18
N ALA A 44 -8.56 3.52 -15.45
CA ALA A 44 -9.86 3.02 -15.92
C ALA A 44 -10.01 1.50 -15.75
N VAL A 45 -8.92 0.74 -15.88
CA VAL A 45 -8.93 -0.72 -15.67
C VAL A 45 -9.06 -1.03 -14.20
N LEU A 46 -8.31 -0.31 -13.34
CA LEU A 46 -8.40 -0.43 -11.88
C LEU A 46 -9.82 -0.10 -11.38
N GLU A 47 -10.39 1.03 -11.82
CA GLU A 47 -11.76 1.42 -11.46
C GLU A 47 -12.78 0.33 -11.84
N ASN A 48 -12.61 -0.29 -13.01
CA ASN A 48 -13.46 -1.38 -13.45
C ASN A 48 -13.32 -2.62 -12.53
N VAL A 49 -12.10 -3.01 -12.16
CA VAL A 49 -11.88 -4.11 -11.21
C VAL A 49 -12.53 -3.81 -9.86
N LEU A 50 -12.36 -2.59 -9.35
CA LEU A 50 -12.96 -2.17 -8.09
C LEU A 50 -14.49 -2.23 -8.11
N ALA A 51 -15.10 -1.79 -9.20
CA ALA A 51 -16.55 -1.87 -9.40
C ALA A 51 -17.04 -3.32 -9.44
N LEU A 52 -16.36 -4.20 -10.20
CA LEU A 52 -16.68 -5.62 -10.26
C LEU A 52 -16.58 -6.28 -8.88
N CYS A 53 -15.51 -6.02 -8.13
CA CYS A 53 -15.32 -6.56 -6.79
C CYS A 53 -16.39 -6.08 -5.80
N ARG A 54 -16.84 -4.82 -5.90
CA ARG A 54 -17.95 -4.29 -5.09
C ARG A 54 -19.25 -5.02 -5.42
N ASN A 55 -19.57 -5.22 -6.71
CA ASN A 55 -20.76 -5.93 -7.15
C ASN A 55 -20.76 -7.38 -6.68
N VAL A 56 -19.65 -8.10 -6.79
CA VAL A 56 -19.53 -9.49 -6.28
C VAL A 56 -19.84 -9.54 -4.78
N ARG A 57 -19.28 -8.61 -4.00
CA ARG A 57 -19.56 -8.57 -2.55
C ARG A 57 -21.01 -8.23 -2.22
N SER A 58 -21.69 -7.41 -3.05
CA SER A 58 -23.09 -7.07 -2.84
C SER A 58 -24.06 -8.22 -3.15
N ILE A 59 -23.64 -9.20 -3.95
CA ILE A 59 -24.42 -10.41 -4.23
C ILE A 59 -24.35 -11.43 -3.09
N ALA A 60 -23.27 -11.46 -2.31
CA ALA A 60 -23.08 -12.45 -1.27
C ALA A 60 -24.23 -12.57 -0.25
N PRO A 61 -24.84 -11.46 0.24
CA PRO A 61 -26.00 -11.55 1.11
C PRO A 61 -27.18 -12.29 0.48
N SER A 62 -27.46 -12.10 -0.82
CA SER A 62 -28.53 -12.80 -1.53
C SER A 62 -28.31 -14.33 -1.55
N ILE A 63 -27.05 -14.77 -1.69
CA ILE A 63 -26.70 -16.20 -1.64
C ILE A 63 -26.88 -16.75 -0.21
N VAL A 64 -26.52 -15.96 0.81
CA VAL A 64 -26.69 -16.33 2.22
C VAL A 64 -28.18 -16.45 2.58
N GLU A 65 -29.04 -15.59 2.06
CA GLU A 65 -30.51 -15.69 2.26
C GLU A 65 -31.09 -17.00 1.73
N SER A 66 -30.51 -17.58 0.67
CA SER A 66 -30.94 -18.88 0.14
C SER A 66 -30.64 -20.06 1.08
N MET A 67 -29.91 -19.85 2.18
CA MET A 67 -29.71 -20.87 3.23
C MET A 67 -31.00 -21.10 4.05
N VAL A 68 -31.94 -20.15 4.04
CA VAL A 68 -33.25 -20.27 4.70
C VAL A 68 -34.21 -20.97 3.74
N SER A 69 -34.03 -22.27 3.61
CA SER A 69 -34.84 -23.12 2.74
C SER A 69 -35.90 -23.89 3.51
N GLU A 70 -37.14 -23.87 3.04
CA GLU A 70 -38.25 -24.64 3.56
C GLU A 70 -38.35 -25.98 2.80
N ASN A 71 -37.95 -27.07 3.38
CA ASN A 71 -37.90 -28.39 2.74
C ASN A 71 -36.76 -28.58 1.71
N GLU A 72 -36.70 -29.76 1.12
CA GLU A 72 -35.78 -30.09 0.04
C GLU A 72 -36.19 -29.38 -1.27
N ARG A 73 -35.24 -28.69 -1.91
CA ARG A 73 -35.44 -28.03 -3.19
C ARG A 73 -36.48 -26.91 -3.16
N ASP A 74 -36.40 -26.04 -2.17
CA ASP A 74 -37.14 -24.80 -2.18
C ASP A 74 -36.89 -24.04 -3.50
N TRP A 75 -37.97 -23.98 -4.32
CA TRP A 75 -37.84 -23.45 -5.69
C TRP A 75 -37.55 -21.96 -5.71
N GLY A 76 -37.98 -21.22 -4.71
CA GLY A 76 -37.67 -19.79 -4.55
C GLY A 76 -36.18 -19.54 -4.30
N CYS A 77 -35.59 -20.28 -3.36
CA CYS A 77 -34.17 -20.25 -3.08
C CYS A 77 -33.34 -20.65 -4.31
N PHE A 78 -33.77 -21.74 -4.99
CA PHE A 78 -33.10 -22.25 -6.17
C PHE A 78 -33.04 -21.24 -7.33
N LEU A 79 -34.12 -20.54 -7.59
CA LEU A 79 -34.16 -19.50 -8.62
C LEU A 79 -33.27 -18.31 -8.27
N SER A 80 -33.23 -17.94 -6.98
CA SER A 80 -32.32 -16.88 -6.48
C SER A 80 -30.86 -17.27 -6.68
N GLU A 81 -30.49 -18.51 -6.37
CA GLU A 81 -29.13 -19.01 -6.56
C GLU A 81 -28.71 -19.06 -8.03
N TRP A 82 -29.63 -19.46 -8.92
CA TRP A 82 -29.37 -19.51 -10.36
C TRP A 82 -29.10 -18.13 -10.98
N GLU A 83 -29.64 -17.09 -10.44
CA GLU A 83 -29.32 -15.71 -10.83
C GLU A 83 -28.00 -15.24 -10.17
N ALA A 84 -27.90 -15.40 -8.87
CA ALA A 84 -26.84 -14.79 -8.06
C ALA A 84 -25.46 -15.44 -8.32
N ILE A 85 -25.38 -16.77 -8.35
CA ILE A 85 -24.10 -17.49 -8.42
C ILE A 85 -23.41 -17.29 -9.78
N PRO A 86 -24.06 -17.54 -10.94
CA PRO A 86 -23.42 -17.32 -12.23
C PRO A 86 -22.97 -15.86 -12.42
N ARG A 87 -23.81 -14.92 -11.99
CA ARG A 87 -23.51 -13.50 -12.08
C ARG A 87 -22.28 -13.13 -11.25
N ALA A 88 -22.18 -13.63 -10.02
CA ALA A 88 -21.00 -13.44 -9.16
C ALA A 88 -19.73 -14.05 -9.79
N CYS A 89 -19.83 -15.27 -10.33
CA CYS A 89 -18.73 -15.95 -11.00
C CYS A 89 -18.23 -15.19 -12.24
N HIS A 90 -19.12 -14.72 -13.10
CA HIS A 90 -18.74 -13.95 -14.30
C HIS A 90 -18.03 -12.64 -13.93
N MET A 91 -18.58 -11.88 -12.96
CA MET A 91 -17.97 -10.64 -12.52
C MET A 91 -16.62 -10.86 -11.84
N PHE A 92 -16.51 -11.92 -11.03
CA PHE A 92 -15.27 -12.23 -10.36
C PHE A 92 -14.20 -12.74 -11.32
N GLY A 93 -14.57 -13.58 -12.30
CA GLY A 93 -13.67 -14.01 -13.37
C GLY A 93 -13.11 -12.83 -14.17
N ALA A 94 -13.98 -11.88 -14.55
CA ALA A 94 -13.57 -10.65 -15.22
C ALA A 94 -12.63 -9.78 -14.34
N ALA A 95 -12.93 -9.67 -13.04
CA ALA A 95 -12.07 -8.95 -12.10
C ALA A 95 -10.69 -9.58 -11.98
N LEU A 96 -10.61 -10.92 -11.88
CA LEU A 96 -9.35 -11.66 -11.83
C LEU A 96 -8.52 -11.48 -13.10
N GLN A 97 -9.14 -11.61 -14.28
CA GLN A 97 -8.43 -11.44 -15.55
C GLN A 97 -7.85 -10.03 -15.71
N LYS A 98 -8.63 -9.01 -15.37
CA LYS A 98 -8.15 -7.61 -15.42
C LYS A 98 -7.08 -7.33 -14.38
N SER A 99 -7.24 -7.84 -13.17
CA SER A 99 -6.23 -7.71 -12.11
C SER A 99 -4.92 -8.38 -12.50
N LYS A 100 -4.97 -9.59 -13.08
CA LYS A 100 -3.80 -10.27 -13.63
C LYS A 100 -3.10 -9.40 -14.68
N TYR A 101 -3.85 -8.86 -15.64
CA TYR A 101 -3.30 -7.99 -16.67
C TYR A 101 -2.61 -6.74 -16.08
N ILE A 102 -3.21 -6.11 -15.05
CA ILE A 102 -2.61 -4.95 -14.38
C ILE A 102 -1.29 -5.35 -13.72
N LEU A 103 -1.27 -6.45 -12.97
CA LEU A 103 -0.10 -6.88 -12.21
C LEU A 103 1.06 -7.33 -13.11
N GLU A 104 0.76 -8.03 -14.22
CA GLU A 104 1.78 -8.47 -15.18
C GLU A 104 2.44 -7.31 -15.95
N ASN A 105 1.74 -6.16 -16.04
CA ASN A 105 2.20 -5.00 -16.81
C ASN A 105 2.28 -3.73 -15.95
N LEU A 106 2.38 -3.87 -14.64
CA LEU A 106 2.41 -2.77 -13.69
C LEU A 106 3.61 -1.85 -13.97
N ILE A 107 3.34 -0.55 -14.03
CA ILE A 107 4.40 0.45 -14.15
C ILE A 107 4.79 0.87 -12.74
N VAL A 108 6.09 0.77 -12.43
CA VAL A 108 6.67 1.11 -11.12
C VAL A 108 7.62 2.29 -11.27
N TYR A 109 7.42 3.33 -10.47
CA TYR A 109 8.23 4.54 -10.47
C TYR A 109 9.11 4.61 -9.23
N GLU A 110 10.23 3.90 -9.23
CA GLU A 110 11.18 3.85 -8.10
C GLU A 110 11.66 5.23 -7.66
N LYS A 111 11.90 6.14 -8.61
CA LYS A 111 12.31 7.53 -8.30
C LYS A 111 11.24 8.31 -7.53
N HIS A 112 9.97 8.03 -7.79
CA HIS A 112 8.88 8.66 -7.03
C HIS A 112 8.73 8.05 -5.65
N MET A 113 8.93 6.73 -5.51
CA MET A 113 9.00 6.07 -4.21
C MET A 113 10.09 6.69 -3.34
N GLU A 114 11.30 6.84 -3.89
CA GLU A 114 12.42 7.49 -3.19
C GLU A 114 12.12 8.94 -2.82
N ARG A 115 11.54 9.71 -3.73
CA ARG A 115 11.10 11.09 -3.46
C ARG A 115 10.10 11.13 -2.30
N ASN A 116 9.09 10.27 -2.32
CA ASN A 116 8.03 10.25 -1.31
C ASN A 116 8.57 9.77 0.04
N LEU A 117 9.46 8.78 0.04
CA LEU A 117 10.15 8.29 1.22
C LEU A 117 10.93 9.42 1.93
N ASN A 118 11.55 10.30 1.15
CA ASN A 118 12.33 11.41 1.67
C ASN A 118 11.51 12.70 1.90
N ALA A 119 10.22 12.72 1.56
CA ALA A 119 9.37 13.92 1.65
C ALA A 119 9.28 14.51 3.06
N GLN A 120 9.35 13.67 4.09
CA GLN A 120 9.33 14.09 5.49
C GLN A 120 10.72 14.45 6.04
N LYS A 121 11.73 14.58 5.18
CA LYS A 121 13.09 15.05 5.57
C LYS A 121 13.68 14.27 6.75
N GLY A 122 13.46 12.96 6.80
CA GLY A 122 13.99 12.05 7.82
C GLY A 122 13.10 11.87 9.05
N LEU A 123 11.99 12.57 9.20
CA LEU A 123 11.08 12.43 10.36
C LEU A 123 10.51 11.02 10.49
N MET A 124 10.27 10.32 9.40
CA MET A 124 9.79 8.94 9.42
C MET A 124 10.76 7.96 10.10
N MET A 125 12.06 8.32 10.18
CA MET A 125 13.09 7.50 10.82
C MET A 125 13.26 7.82 12.31
N SER A 126 12.41 8.64 12.90
CA SER A 126 12.49 9.04 14.31
C SER A 126 12.43 7.86 15.27
N GLU A 127 11.68 6.80 14.95
CA GLU A 127 11.66 5.57 15.75
C GLU A 127 13.03 4.90 15.78
N CYS A 128 13.70 4.77 14.64
CA CYS A 128 15.02 4.18 14.54
C CYS A 128 16.02 4.95 15.44
N VAL A 129 16.02 6.28 15.34
CA VAL A 129 16.87 7.15 16.18
C VAL A 129 16.53 6.95 17.66
N MET A 130 15.24 6.95 18.01
CA MET A 130 14.77 6.77 19.39
C MET A 130 15.22 5.42 19.97
N MET A 131 15.09 4.34 19.19
CA MET A 131 15.48 3.01 19.64
C MET A 131 17.00 2.86 19.85
N HIS A 132 17.81 3.50 19.01
CA HIS A 132 19.26 3.53 19.21
C HIS A 132 19.66 4.37 20.43
N LEU A 133 19.07 5.55 20.57
CA LEU A 133 19.32 6.43 21.71
C LEU A 133 18.85 5.80 23.04
N ALA A 134 17.75 5.04 23.02
CA ALA A 134 17.21 4.36 24.18
C ALA A 134 18.17 3.33 24.80
N ARG A 135 19.02 2.71 23.98
CA ARG A 135 20.07 1.78 24.46
C ARG A 135 21.12 2.47 25.31
N LYS A 136 21.33 3.77 25.12
CA LYS A 136 22.35 4.57 25.86
C LYS A 136 21.75 5.36 27.01
N LEU A 137 20.56 5.96 26.83
CA LEU A 137 19.97 6.91 27.78
C LEU A 137 18.69 6.41 28.46
N GLY A 138 18.22 5.22 28.11
CA GLY A 138 16.93 4.71 28.54
C GLY A 138 15.77 5.26 27.70
N ARG A 139 14.65 4.50 27.66
CA ARG A 139 13.56 4.70 26.71
C ARG A 139 12.83 6.03 26.88
N LEU A 140 12.51 6.43 28.11
CA LEU A 140 11.75 7.66 28.37
C LEU A 140 12.54 8.90 27.97
N THR A 141 13.82 8.97 28.36
CA THR A 141 14.71 10.08 28.03
C THR A 141 14.93 10.18 26.52
N ALA A 142 15.19 9.05 25.86
CA ALA A 142 15.36 9.01 24.41
C ALA A 142 14.11 9.49 23.68
N HIS A 143 12.92 9.06 24.11
CA HIS A 143 11.65 9.50 23.54
C HIS A 143 11.48 11.01 23.66
N GLU A 144 11.75 11.60 24.84
CA GLU A 144 11.59 13.04 25.05
C GLU A 144 12.55 13.85 24.17
N ILE A 145 13.81 13.42 24.05
CA ILE A 145 14.83 14.08 23.21
C ILE A 145 14.41 14.04 21.74
N VAL A 146 14.06 12.85 21.24
CA VAL A 146 13.67 12.68 19.83
C VAL A 146 12.35 13.40 19.53
N TYR A 147 11.38 13.37 20.44
CA TYR A 147 10.14 14.13 20.29
C TYR A 147 10.41 15.63 20.11
N LYS A 148 11.19 16.25 21.02
CA LYS A 148 11.57 17.66 20.92
C LYS A 148 12.30 17.97 19.61
N SER A 149 13.20 17.10 19.20
CA SER A 149 13.96 17.25 17.94
C SER A 149 13.03 17.17 16.72
N CYS A 150 12.10 16.24 16.69
CA CYS A 150 11.14 16.09 15.61
C CYS A 150 10.19 17.29 15.52
N MET A 151 9.66 17.76 16.66
CA MET A 151 8.78 18.94 16.67
C MET A 151 9.50 20.19 16.14
N LYS A 152 10.75 20.40 16.59
CA LYS A 152 11.57 21.52 16.12
C LYS A 152 11.89 21.42 14.62
N ALA A 153 12.23 20.22 14.14
CA ALA A 153 12.50 19.98 12.71
C ALA A 153 11.24 20.24 11.86
N TYR A 154 10.08 19.79 12.34
CA TYR A 154 8.79 20.01 11.67
C TYR A 154 8.41 21.48 11.60
N GLU A 155 8.48 22.20 12.75
CA GLU A 155 8.13 23.63 12.83
C GLU A 155 9.07 24.52 12.00
N GLN A 156 10.35 24.16 11.91
CA GLN A 156 11.35 24.92 11.14
C GLN A 156 11.44 24.46 9.68
N GLU A 157 10.71 23.41 9.29
CA GLU A 157 10.75 22.81 7.95
C GLU A 157 12.16 22.38 7.51
N VAL A 158 13.02 21.97 8.46
CA VAL A 158 14.40 21.52 8.21
C VAL A 158 14.54 19.99 8.35
N PRO A 159 15.58 19.39 7.76
CA PRO A 159 15.86 17.96 7.96
C PRO A 159 16.06 17.61 9.43
N LEU A 160 15.51 16.46 9.86
CA LEU A 160 15.68 15.96 11.22
C LEU A 160 17.14 15.83 11.60
N LYS A 161 18.02 15.41 10.67
CA LYS A 161 19.48 15.35 10.87
C LYS A 161 20.04 16.66 11.42
N GLN A 162 19.64 17.79 10.84
CA GLN A 162 20.15 19.11 11.23
C GLN A 162 19.86 19.41 12.71
N ILE A 163 18.68 19.05 13.19
CA ILE A 163 18.31 19.26 14.61
C ILE A 163 19.01 18.25 15.51
N LEU A 164 19.09 16.99 15.09
CA LEU A 164 19.79 15.95 15.87
C LEU A 164 21.28 16.31 16.09
N MET A 165 21.95 16.83 15.06
CA MET A 165 23.35 17.26 15.15
C MET A 165 23.55 18.54 15.98
N GLN A 166 22.48 19.25 16.33
CA GLN A 166 22.50 20.38 17.26
C GLN A 166 22.10 19.97 18.68
N THR A 167 21.69 18.72 18.90
CA THR A 167 21.22 18.20 20.19
C THR A 167 22.38 17.54 20.92
N PRO A 168 22.87 18.11 22.07
CA PRO A 168 24.07 17.63 22.76
C PRO A 168 24.00 16.17 23.15
N GLU A 169 22.85 15.68 23.60
CA GLU A 169 22.64 14.29 24.02
C GLU A 169 22.81 13.31 22.87
N VAL A 170 22.50 13.75 21.63
CA VAL A 170 22.68 12.95 20.42
C VAL A 170 24.15 12.96 19.98
N THR A 171 24.78 14.14 19.92
CA THR A 171 26.18 14.28 19.48
C THR A 171 27.21 13.71 20.47
N GLN A 172 26.86 13.59 21.75
CA GLN A 172 27.66 12.86 22.74
C GLN A 172 27.49 11.33 22.60
N ALA A 173 26.34 10.90 22.11
CA ALA A 173 26.02 9.48 22.00
C ALA A 173 26.45 8.87 20.65
N PHE A 174 26.44 9.63 19.56
CA PHE A 174 26.64 9.14 18.20
C PHE A 174 27.48 10.08 17.35
N THR A 175 28.22 9.50 16.40
CA THR A 175 28.91 10.24 15.34
C THR A 175 27.90 10.67 14.27
N GLU A 176 28.32 11.58 13.38
CA GLU A 176 27.47 12.01 12.26
C GLU A 176 27.14 10.85 11.32
N GLU A 177 28.11 9.96 11.06
CA GLU A 177 27.92 8.78 10.21
C GLU A 177 26.91 7.79 10.82
N GLU A 178 26.92 7.61 12.15
CA GLU A 178 25.92 6.79 12.84
C GLU A 178 24.52 7.40 12.73
N VAL A 179 24.40 8.73 12.82
CA VAL A 179 23.13 9.43 12.63
C VAL A 179 22.65 9.28 11.17
N ASP A 180 23.54 9.38 10.19
CA ASP A 180 23.20 9.15 8.78
C ASP A 180 22.68 7.73 8.55
N LEU A 181 23.33 6.74 9.15
CA LEU A 181 22.88 5.35 9.06
C LEU A 181 21.49 5.14 9.69
N MET A 182 21.23 5.73 10.86
CA MET A 182 19.94 5.66 11.53
C MET A 182 18.82 6.36 10.75
N LEU A 183 19.16 7.39 9.97
CA LEU A 183 18.21 8.14 9.14
C LEU A 183 18.05 7.56 7.73
N ASN A 184 18.83 6.55 7.38
CA ASN A 184 18.69 5.86 6.09
C ASN A 184 17.53 4.84 6.15
N PRO A 185 16.41 5.06 5.45
CA PRO A 185 15.27 4.15 5.49
C PRO A 185 15.59 2.75 4.95
N HIS A 186 16.54 2.62 4.02
CA HIS A 186 16.94 1.33 3.46
C HIS A 186 17.62 0.41 4.49
N SER A 187 18.14 0.99 5.59
CA SER A 187 18.75 0.21 6.68
C SER A 187 17.73 -0.28 7.73
N TYR A 188 16.45 0.13 7.63
CA TYR A 188 15.43 -0.13 8.65
C TYR A 188 14.19 -0.81 8.06
N ILE A 189 14.40 -1.80 7.19
CA ILE A 189 13.33 -2.54 6.49
C ILE A 189 12.89 -3.82 7.22
N GLY A 190 13.51 -4.16 8.34
CA GLY A 190 13.18 -5.33 9.14
C GLY A 190 13.23 -6.63 8.35
N LEU A 191 12.18 -7.45 8.47
CA LEU A 191 12.05 -8.75 7.80
C LEU A 191 11.29 -8.67 6.46
N ALA A 192 11.08 -7.49 5.89
CA ALA A 192 10.31 -7.35 4.65
C ALA A 192 10.86 -8.20 3.49
N PRO A 193 12.20 -8.24 3.21
CA PRO A 193 12.74 -9.12 2.18
C PRO A 193 12.48 -10.60 2.46
N GLU A 194 12.68 -11.03 3.71
CA GLU A 194 12.46 -12.42 4.11
C GLU A 194 11.00 -12.87 3.90
N PHE A 195 10.03 -12.01 4.16
CA PHE A 195 8.62 -12.32 3.89
C PHE A 195 8.35 -12.46 2.39
N VAL A 196 8.97 -11.64 1.55
CA VAL A 196 8.87 -11.77 0.08
C VAL A 196 9.45 -13.11 -0.36
N ASP A 197 10.67 -13.44 0.08
CA ASP A 197 11.35 -14.69 -0.28
C ASP A 197 10.54 -15.92 0.13
N ARG A 198 9.96 -15.92 1.33
CA ARG A 198 9.08 -17.01 1.82
C ARG A 198 7.84 -17.18 0.95
N VAL A 199 7.23 -16.09 0.50
CA VAL A 199 6.04 -16.15 -0.38
C VAL A 199 6.44 -16.67 -1.76
N VAL A 200 7.49 -16.12 -2.37
CA VAL A 200 7.98 -16.55 -3.69
C VAL A 200 8.31 -18.05 -3.67
N ALA A 201 9.14 -18.51 -2.72
CA ALA A 201 9.53 -19.90 -2.60
C ALA A 201 8.32 -20.86 -2.44
N LYS A 202 7.26 -20.40 -1.76
CA LYS A 202 6.02 -21.19 -1.63
C LYS A 202 5.28 -21.36 -2.95
N TRP A 203 5.27 -20.33 -3.82
CA TRP A 203 4.50 -20.34 -5.06
C TRP A 203 5.27 -20.86 -6.25
N GLU A 204 6.59 -20.85 -6.25
CA GLU A 204 7.43 -21.49 -7.27
C GLU A 204 7.34 -23.02 -7.26
N ASN A 205 6.85 -23.61 -6.18
CA ASN A 205 6.68 -25.05 -5.99
C ASN A 205 5.24 -25.55 -6.21
N ILE A 206 4.33 -24.71 -6.76
CA ILE A 206 2.95 -25.07 -7.12
C ILE A 206 2.81 -25.11 -8.63
#